data_2df4360c389e29dc8ea08327a9553958
#
_entry.id   2df4360c389e29dc8ea08327a9553958
#
_cell.length_a   1.000
_cell.length_b   1.000
_cell.length_c   1.000
_cell.angle_alpha   90.00
_cell.angle_beta   90.00
_cell.angle_gamma   90.00
#
_symmetry.space_group_name_H-M   'P 1'
#
loop_
_entity.id
_entity.type
_entity.pdbx_description
1 polymer ?
#
loop_
_entity_poly.entity_id
_entity_poly.type
_entity_poly.pdbx_seq_one_letter_code
_entity_poly.pdbx_strand_id
1 'polypeptide(L)'
;MKKKLINIYWFKRDLRLEDNEPLHEASKQSEKLLLIYFLEDKLISDPHYSNFHWNFVKQSIEDINLTIGKKSILFLNCDPIDGFKKISEKYKIKSIYSHMETGIELTYLRDINVKKYCNSNSIHWFEYEKNYVKRGLKNRKSWIKGWNEYVKSPVSKIDIKNLNILDIKHLS
;
A
#
# COMPACT_ATOMS: atom_id res chain seq x y z
N MET A 1 23.26 6.57 16.30
CA MET A 1 21.96 7.22 16.61
C MET A 1 20.83 6.20 16.44
N LYS A 2 19.84 6.21 17.35
CA LYS A 2 18.66 5.32 17.23
C LYS A 2 17.79 5.79 16.07
N LYS A 3 17.50 4.90 15.09
CA LYS A 3 16.65 5.24 13.95
C LYS A 3 15.23 5.59 14.40
N LYS A 4 14.61 6.61 13.78
CA LYS A 4 13.21 6.97 14.03
C LYS A 4 12.29 5.89 13.56
N LEU A 5 11.25 5.59 14.34
CA LEU A 5 10.21 4.62 14.02
C LEU A 5 9.21 5.24 13.04
N ILE A 6 8.83 4.49 12.02
CA ILE A 6 7.83 4.90 11.04
C ILE A 6 6.88 3.75 10.71
N ASN A 7 5.69 4.12 10.24
CA ASN A 7 4.79 3.22 9.55
C ASN A 7 4.81 3.52 8.05
N ILE A 8 4.49 2.53 7.25
CA ILE A 8 4.42 2.65 5.78
C ILE A 8 3.00 2.31 5.34
N TYR A 9 2.42 3.15 4.49
CA TYR A 9 1.29 2.77 3.67
C TYR A 9 1.78 2.54 2.24
N TRP A 10 1.64 1.30 1.78
CA TRP A 10 2.06 0.87 0.47
C TRP A 10 0.88 0.84 -0.49
N PHE A 11 0.78 1.86 -1.35
CA PHE A 11 -0.14 1.86 -2.47
C PHE A 11 0.22 0.77 -3.48
N LYS A 12 -0.78 0.02 -3.90
CA LYS A 12 -0.67 -0.98 -4.96
C LYS A 12 -1.61 -0.60 -6.11
N ARG A 13 -2.78 -1.23 -6.18
CA ARG A 13 -3.81 -0.98 -7.22
C ARG A 13 -4.95 -0.07 -6.72
N ASP A 14 -4.81 0.50 -5.56
CA ASP A 14 -5.81 1.22 -4.77
C ASP A 14 -5.42 2.69 -4.58
N LEU A 15 -5.02 3.35 -5.66
CA LEU A 15 -4.57 4.75 -5.67
C LEU A 15 -5.73 5.72 -5.39
N ARG A 16 -6.17 5.74 -4.13
CA ARG A 16 -7.25 6.59 -3.62
C ARG A 16 -7.06 6.91 -2.14
N LEU A 17 -7.58 8.04 -1.70
CA LEU A 17 -7.59 8.44 -0.28
C LEU A 17 -8.90 8.06 0.42
N GLU A 18 -10.02 8.08 -0.30
CA GLU A 18 -11.33 7.74 0.25
C GLU A 18 -11.57 6.23 0.19
N ASP A 19 -12.38 5.73 1.12
CA ASP A 19 -12.74 4.32 1.22
C ASP A 19 -11.52 3.39 1.16
N ASN A 20 -10.50 3.73 1.94
CA ASN A 20 -9.22 3.07 1.98
C ASN A 20 -8.92 2.62 3.41
N GLU A 21 -9.43 1.45 3.78
CA GLU A 21 -9.35 0.89 5.13
C GLU A 21 -7.91 0.80 5.65
N PRO A 22 -6.92 0.21 4.92
CA PRO A 22 -5.56 0.13 5.43
C PRO A 22 -4.89 1.49 5.60
N LEU A 23 -5.20 2.49 4.76
CA LEU A 23 -4.71 3.86 4.95
C LEU A 23 -5.37 4.51 6.17
N HIS A 24 -6.66 4.28 6.38
CA HIS A 24 -7.38 4.74 7.56
C HIS A 24 -6.77 4.15 8.84
N GLU A 25 -6.50 2.85 8.88
CA GLU A 25 -5.86 2.20 10.04
C GLU A 25 -4.41 2.69 10.27
N ALA A 26 -3.66 2.90 9.18
CA ALA A 26 -2.33 3.48 9.27
C ALA A 26 -2.35 4.92 9.81
N SER A 27 -3.37 5.71 9.46
CA SER A 27 -3.51 7.11 9.88
C SER A 27 -3.76 7.29 11.38
N LYS A 28 -4.31 6.28 12.05
CA LYS A 28 -4.58 6.28 13.49
C LYS A 28 -3.32 6.10 14.35
N GLN A 29 -2.22 5.72 13.73
CA GLN A 29 -0.98 5.43 14.46
C GLN A 29 -0.24 6.73 14.81
N SER A 30 0.49 6.71 15.93
CA SER A 30 1.24 7.87 16.43
C SER A 30 2.52 8.16 15.64
N GLU A 31 3.12 7.13 15.02
CA GLU A 31 4.34 7.26 14.25
C GLU A 31 4.12 8.00 12.94
N LYS A 32 5.18 8.58 12.38
CA LYS A 32 5.14 9.17 11.03
C LYS A 32 4.76 8.11 10.00
N LEU A 33 3.86 8.49 9.08
CA LEU A 33 3.39 7.64 8.01
C LEU A 33 4.10 7.99 6.70
N LEU A 34 4.84 7.03 6.15
CA LEU A 34 5.41 7.12 4.80
C LEU A 34 4.41 6.54 3.79
N LEU A 35 3.96 7.36 2.86
CA LEU A 35 3.18 6.92 1.70
C LEU A 35 4.14 6.51 0.59
N ILE A 36 4.00 5.30 0.04
CA ILE A 36 4.93 4.79 -0.98
C ILE A 36 4.21 4.07 -2.11
N TYR A 37 4.75 4.21 -3.30
CA TYR A 37 4.41 3.41 -4.48
C TYR A 37 5.68 2.86 -5.11
N PHE A 38 5.68 1.56 -5.45
CA PHE A 38 6.76 0.91 -6.19
C PHE A 38 6.35 0.70 -7.63
N LEU A 39 7.15 1.21 -8.55
CA LEU A 39 7.07 0.89 -9.97
C LEU A 39 8.06 -0.24 -10.24
N GLU A 40 7.54 -1.43 -10.44
CA GLU A 40 8.34 -2.66 -10.57
C GLU A 40 8.61 -2.95 -12.04
N ASP A 41 9.87 -3.07 -12.47
CA ASP A 41 10.25 -3.33 -13.87
C ASP A 41 9.58 -4.61 -14.42
N LYS A 42 9.40 -5.62 -13.56
CA LYS A 42 8.69 -6.85 -13.93
C LYS A 42 7.23 -6.62 -14.29
N LEU A 43 6.58 -5.64 -13.66
CA LEU A 43 5.19 -5.28 -13.98
C LEU A 43 5.13 -4.40 -15.23
N ILE A 44 6.12 -3.54 -15.45
CA ILE A 44 6.21 -2.73 -16.68
C ILE A 44 6.32 -3.63 -17.90
N SER A 45 7.07 -4.73 -17.79
CA SER A 45 7.32 -5.68 -18.89
C SER A 45 6.22 -6.75 -19.03
N ASP A 46 5.24 -6.80 -18.11
CA ASP A 46 4.19 -7.81 -18.11
C ASP A 46 3.09 -7.44 -19.11
N PRO A 47 2.66 -8.37 -19.99
CA PRO A 47 1.69 -8.10 -21.06
C PRO A 47 0.28 -7.73 -20.59
N HIS A 48 -0.04 -7.94 -19.29
CA HIS A 48 -1.31 -7.52 -18.71
C HIS A 48 -1.37 -6.01 -18.45
N TYR A 49 -0.25 -5.28 -18.57
CA TYR A 49 -0.17 -3.85 -18.37
C TYR A 49 0.16 -3.11 -19.67
N SER A 50 -0.31 -1.90 -19.79
CA SER A 50 -0.09 -1.02 -20.95
C SER A 50 0.31 0.38 -20.52
N ASN A 51 0.75 1.21 -21.47
CA ASN A 51 1.06 2.61 -21.22
C ASN A 51 -0.14 3.40 -20.63
N PHE A 52 -1.38 3.04 -20.98
CA PHE A 52 -2.58 3.63 -20.37
C PHE A 52 -2.64 3.37 -18.86
N HIS A 53 -2.28 2.17 -18.44
CA HIS A 53 -2.21 1.79 -17.02
C HIS A 53 -1.21 2.66 -16.26
N TRP A 54 0.00 2.81 -16.81
CA TRP A 54 1.06 3.57 -16.15
C TRP A 54 0.77 5.08 -16.15
N ASN A 55 0.14 5.59 -17.20
CA ASN A 55 -0.34 6.97 -17.23
C ASN A 55 -1.42 7.21 -16.18
N PHE A 56 -2.36 6.27 -16.01
CA PHE A 56 -3.37 6.35 -14.95
C PHE A 56 -2.74 6.34 -13.56
N VAL A 57 -1.76 5.47 -13.31
CA VAL A 57 -1.00 5.43 -12.04
C VAL A 57 -0.34 6.77 -11.77
N LYS A 58 0.34 7.34 -12.76
CA LYS A 58 1.00 8.65 -12.64
C LYS A 58 0.00 9.75 -12.29
N GLN A 59 -1.09 9.86 -13.03
CA GLN A 59 -2.15 10.85 -12.80
C GLN A 59 -2.79 10.68 -11.41
N SER A 60 -3.04 9.44 -10.99
CA SER A 60 -3.61 9.17 -9.66
C SER A 60 -2.66 9.59 -8.53
N ILE A 61 -1.35 9.38 -8.68
CA ILE A 61 -0.35 9.85 -7.70
C ILE A 61 -0.28 11.37 -7.67
N GLU A 62 -0.34 12.03 -8.83
CA GLU A 62 -0.38 13.49 -8.94
C GLU A 62 -1.63 14.05 -8.25
N ASP A 63 -2.80 13.48 -8.49
CA ASP A 63 -4.06 13.88 -7.88
C ASP A 63 -4.05 13.71 -6.34
N ILE A 64 -3.53 12.59 -5.85
CA ILE A 64 -3.36 12.37 -4.41
C ILE A 64 -2.42 13.42 -3.80
N ASN A 65 -1.29 13.73 -4.46
CA ASN A 65 -0.37 14.75 -3.99
C ASN A 65 -1.02 16.15 -3.97
N LEU A 66 -1.83 16.50 -4.97
CA LEU A 66 -2.60 17.74 -5.02
C LEU A 66 -3.62 17.80 -3.88
N THR A 67 -4.36 16.73 -3.64
CA THR A 67 -5.34 16.65 -2.57
C THR A 67 -4.71 16.81 -1.18
N ILE A 68 -3.52 16.24 -0.96
CA ILE A 68 -2.77 16.40 0.29
C ILE A 68 -2.11 17.80 0.37
N GLY A 69 -1.98 18.51 -0.75
CA GLY A 69 -1.38 19.84 -0.83
C GLY A 69 0.15 19.86 -0.86
N LYS A 70 0.81 18.72 -1.05
CA LYS A 70 2.28 18.58 -1.17
C LYS A 70 2.66 17.26 -1.81
N LYS A 71 3.90 17.16 -2.32
CA LYS A 71 4.49 15.88 -2.75
C LYS A 71 4.66 14.97 -1.51
N SER A 72 3.83 13.96 -1.40
CA SER A 72 3.72 13.10 -0.20
C SER A 72 4.00 11.64 -0.48
N ILE A 73 3.79 11.18 -1.72
CA ILE A 73 4.03 9.79 -2.10
C ILE A 73 5.48 9.66 -2.57
N LEU A 74 6.26 8.82 -1.88
CA LEU A 74 7.57 8.38 -2.33
C LEU A 74 7.37 7.37 -3.47
N PHE A 75 7.80 7.77 -4.66
CA PHE A 75 7.75 6.93 -5.86
C PHE A 75 9.13 6.32 -6.09
N LEU A 76 9.24 4.99 -6.07
CA LEU A 76 10.50 4.29 -6.30
C LEU A 76 10.35 3.30 -7.46
N ASN A 77 11.30 3.37 -8.40
CA ASN A 77 11.43 2.38 -9.47
C ASN A 77 12.37 1.24 -8.98
N CYS A 78 11.82 0.28 -8.28
CA CYS A 78 12.54 -0.89 -7.78
C CYS A 78 11.58 -1.97 -7.26
N ASP A 79 12.13 -3.16 -6.98
CA ASP A 79 11.42 -4.20 -6.22
C ASP A 79 11.09 -3.70 -4.79
N PRO A 80 9.90 -4.00 -4.26
CA PRO A 80 9.49 -3.56 -2.92
C PRO A 80 10.46 -3.93 -1.81
N ILE A 81 11.08 -5.11 -1.85
CA ILE A 81 12.04 -5.55 -0.83
C ILE A 81 13.26 -4.64 -0.83
N ASP A 82 13.77 -4.28 -2.01
CA ASP A 82 14.93 -3.39 -2.13
C ASP A 82 14.58 -1.96 -1.69
N GLY A 83 13.38 -1.50 -2.01
CA GLY A 83 12.86 -0.24 -1.50
C GLY A 83 12.74 -0.22 0.02
N PHE A 84 12.20 -1.28 0.64
CA PHE A 84 12.13 -1.37 2.11
C PHE A 84 13.51 -1.44 2.77
N LYS A 85 14.48 -2.16 2.18
CA LYS A 85 15.88 -2.16 2.65
C LYS A 85 16.46 -0.74 2.65
N LYS A 86 16.30 -0.01 1.54
CA LYS A 86 16.76 1.38 1.37
C LYS A 86 16.15 2.33 2.42
N ILE A 87 14.85 2.19 2.69
CA ILE A 87 14.16 2.95 3.74
C ILE A 87 14.71 2.56 5.11
N SER A 88 14.99 1.26 5.34
CA SER A 88 15.51 0.74 6.60
C SER A 88 16.93 1.22 6.93
N GLU A 89 17.67 1.77 5.97
CA GLU A 89 18.97 2.42 6.24
C GLU A 89 18.80 3.66 7.13
N LYS A 90 17.74 4.44 6.90
CA LYS A 90 17.48 5.72 7.57
C LYS A 90 16.47 5.61 8.71
N TYR A 91 15.47 4.74 8.58
CA TYR A 91 14.35 4.60 9.52
C TYR A 91 14.22 3.17 10.03
N LYS A 92 13.55 2.98 11.15
CA LYS A 92 13.08 1.67 11.60
C LYS A 92 11.63 1.52 11.19
N ILE A 93 11.34 0.59 10.28
CA ILE A 93 9.96 0.29 9.87
C ILE A 93 9.30 -0.51 10.99
N LYS A 94 8.21 0.00 11.55
CA LYS A 94 7.39 -0.69 12.57
C LYS A 94 6.35 -1.57 11.89
N SER A 95 5.57 -0.95 10.99
CA SER A 95 4.47 -1.64 10.32
C SER A 95 4.33 -1.19 8.87
N ILE A 96 3.82 -2.09 8.03
CA ILE A 96 3.40 -1.82 6.66
C ILE A 96 1.91 -2.10 6.56
N TYR A 97 1.17 -1.22 5.92
CA TYR A 97 -0.26 -1.34 5.66
C TYR A 97 -0.49 -1.35 4.16
N SER A 98 -1.27 -2.29 3.66
CA SER A 98 -1.65 -2.34 2.25
C SER A 98 -2.92 -3.14 2.04
N HIS A 99 -3.56 -2.98 0.89
CA HIS A 99 -4.53 -3.98 0.46
C HIS A 99 -3.84 -5.27 0.04
N MET A 100 -4.56 -6.38 0.23
CA MET A 100 -4.17 -7.70 -0.27
C MET A 100 -4.15 -7.68 -1.80
N GLU A 101 -3.10 -8.20 -2.39
CA GLU A 101 -3.02 -8.35 -3.84
C GLU A 101 -3.82 -9.57 -4.31
N THR A 102 -4.68 -9.36 -5.30
CA THR A 102 -5.54 -10.39 -5.89
C THR A 102 -5.40 -10.43 -7.42
N GLY A 103 -4.29 -9.89 -7.93
CA GLY A 103 -4.00 -9.78 -9.35
C GLY A 103 -3.37 -11.05 -9.95
N ILE A 104 -2.30 -10.83 -10.70
CA ILE A 104 -1.56 -11.87 -11.42
C ILE A 104 -0.60 -12.64 -10.49
N GLU A 105 -0.15 -13.81 -10.94
CA GLU A 105 0.78 -14.67 -10.18
C GLU A 105 2.06 -13.94 -9.76
N LEU A 106 2.60 -13.10 -10.65
CA LEU A 106 3.79 -12.31 -10.39
C LEU A 106 3.66 -11.45 -9.11
N THR A 107 2.53 -10.76 -8.93
CA THR A 107 2.26 -9.94 -7.75
C THR A 107 1.99 -10.79 -6.52
N TYR A 108 1.41 -11.96 -6.67
CA TYR A 108 1.22 -12.91 -5.59
C TYR A 108 2.55 -13.46 -5.05
N LEU A 109 3.46 -13.89 -5.93
CA LEU A 109 4.80 -14.38 -5.57
C LEU A 109 5.63 -13.27 -4.91
N ARG A 110 5.54 -12.03 -5.42
CA ARG A 110 6.14 -10.85 -4.80
C ARG A 110 5.68 -10.70 -3.35
N ASP A 111 4.36 -10.76 -3.10
CA ASP A 111 3.81 -10.59 -1.76
C ASP A 111 4.24 -11.70 -0.80
N ILE A 112 4.38 -12.94 -1.27
CA ILE A 112 4.97 -14.04 -0.46
C ILE A 112 6.39 -13.68 -0.02
N ASN A 113 7.21 -13.16 -0.92
CA ASN A 113 8.60 -12.78 -0.61
C ASN A 113 8.67 -11.58 0.34
N VAL A 114 7.82 -10.57 0.13
CA VAL A 114 7.70 -9.43 1.05
C VAL A 114 7.29 -9.91 2.43
N LYS A 115 6.37 -10.86 2.55
CA LYS A 115 5.95 -11.42 3.84
C LYS A 115 7.11 -12.10 4.57
N LYS A 116 7.91 -12.89 3.85
CA LYS A 116 9.15 -13.50 4.41
C LYS A 116 10.11 -12.42 4.90
N TYR A 117 10.33 -11.38 4.08
CA TYR A 117 11.20 -10.25 4.45
C TYR A 117 10.70 -9.54 5.72
N CYS A 118 9.42 -9.23 5.80
CA CYS A 118 8.82 -8.58 6.96
C CYS A 118 9.02 -9.41 8.23
N ASN A 119 8.74 -10.72 8.17
CA ASN A 119 8.92 -11.62 9.30
C ASN A 119 10.38 -11.68 9.78
N SER A 120 11.34 -11.76 8.85
CA SER A 120 12.77 -11.81 9.17
C SER A 120 13.30 -10.49 9.76
N ASN A 121 12.61 -9.37 9.55
CA ASN A 121 13.03 -8.04 10.02
C ASN A 121 12.14 -7.49 11.15
N SER A 122 11.27 -8.31 11.73
CA SER A 122 10.33 -7.90 12.80
C SER A 122 9.45 -6.71 12.38
N ILE A 123 9.00 -6.70 11.14
CA ILE A 123 8.08 -5.71 10.58
C ILE A 123 6.68 -6.34 10.58
N HIS A 124 5.69 -5.65 11.17
CA HIS A 124 4.30 -6.09 11.09
C HIS A 124 3.70 -5.67 9.76
N TRP A 125 3.30 -6.62 8.93
CA TRP A 125 2.60 -6.31 7.68
C TRP A 125 1.12 -6.65 7.80
N PHE A 126 0.28 -5.59 7.76
CA PHE A 126 -1.17 -5.67 7.79
C PHE A 126 -1.71 -5.61 6.36
N GLU A 127 -2.28 -6.72 5.91
CA GLU A 127 -2.96 -6.84 4.63
C GLU A 127 -4.47 -6.83 4.82
N TYR A 128 -5.16 -5.93 4.11
CA TYR A 128 -6.61 -5.76 4.17
C TYR A 128 -7.26 -6.30 2.90
N GLU A 129 -8.40 -6.93 3.04
CA GLU A 129 -9.16 -7.42 1.90
C GLU A 129 -9.66 -6.25 1.04
N LYS A 130 -9.75 -6.50 -0.26
CA LYS A 130 -10.31 -5.54 -1.22
C LYS A 130 -11.46 -6.18 -1.98
N ASN A 131 -12.56 -5.43 -2.12
CA ASN A 131 -13.72 -5.86 -2.90
C ASN A 131 -14.29 -7.22 -2.46
N TYR A 132 -14.16 -7.55 -1.19
CA TYR A 132 -14.60 -8.84 -0.63
C TYR A 132 -14.03 -10.07 -1.36
N VAL A 133 -12.84 -9.96 -1.91
CA VAL A 133 -12.16 -11.08 -2.54
C VAL A 133 -11.48 -11.93 -1.47
N LYS A 134 -12.00 -13.13 -1.27
CA LYS A 134 -11.50 -14.10 -0.27
C LYS A 134 -10.51 -15.05 -0.94
N ARG A 135 -9.23 -15.00 -0.56
CA ARG A 135 -8.24 -15.99 -1.01
C ARG A 135 -8.53 -17.35 -0.36
N GLY A 136 -8.41 -18.41 -1.14
CA GLY A 136 -8.58 -19.80 -0.65
C GLY A 136 -10.01 -20.16 -0.25
N LEU A 137 -11.02 -19.48 -0.77
CA LEU A 137 -12.42 -19.78 -0.50
C LEU A 137 -12.78 -21.20 -0.98
N LYS A 138 -13.13 -22.09 -0.06
CA LYS A 138 -13.46 -23.49 -0.37
C LYS A 138 -14.82 -23.65 -1.10
N ASN A 139 -15.79 -22.78 -0.82
CA ASN A 139 -17.08 -22.75 -1.49
C ASN A 139 -17.69 -21.35 -1.42
N ARG A 140 -18.71 -21.06 -2.24
CA ARG A 140 -19.36 -19.76 -2.34
C ARG A 140 -20.71 -19.66 -1.62
N LYS A 141 -21.09 -20.63 -0.79
CA LYS A 141 -22.45 -20.68 -0.19
C LYS A 141 -22.83 -19.41 0.59
N SER A 142 -21.89 -18.82 1.32
CA SER A 142 -22.13 -17.61 2.11
C SER A 142 -21.56 -16.33 1.47
N TRP A 143 -20.95 -16.43 0.28
CA TRP A 143 -20.21 -15.31 -0.32
C TRP A 143 -21.14 -14.12 -0.64
N ILE A 144 -22.29 -14.36 -1.25
CA ILE A 144 -23.25 -13.31 -1.63
C ILE A 144 -23.74 -12.55 -0.39
N LYS A 145 -24.03 -13.26 0.71
CA LYS A 145 -24.46 -12.62 1.96
C LYS A 145 -23.37 -11.69 2.50
N GLY A 146 -22.17 -12.20 2.64
CA GLY A 146 -21.05 -11.42 3.14
C GLY A 146 -20.66 -10.25 2.21
N TRP A 147 -20.75 -10.43 0.88
CA TRP A 147 -20.54 -9.35 -0.07
C TRP A 147 -21.57 -8.23 0.09
N ASN A 148 -22.86 -8.58 0.28
CA ASN A 148 -23.93 -7.61 0.56
C ASN A 148 -23.71 -6.84 1.87
N GLU A 149 -23.18 -7.50 2.90
CA GLU A 149 -22.81 -6.85 4.16
C GLU A 149 -21.61 -5.92 3.97
N TYR A 150 -20.58 -6.38 3.24
CA TYR A 150 -19.40 -5.59 2.92
C TYR A 150 -19.73 -4.30 2.16
N VAL A 151 -20.53 -4.38 1.08
CA VAL A 151 -20.84 -3.19 0.25
C VAL A 151 -21.79 -2.20 0.95
N LYS A 152 -22.46 -2.63 2.02
CA LYS A 152 -23.32 -1.77 2.86
C LYS A 152 -22.56 -1.23 4.08
N SER A 153 -21.32 -1.65 4.30
CA SER A 153 -20.52 -1.16 5.43
C SER A 153 -20.21 0.34 5.25
N PRO A 154 -20.04 1.08 6.34
CA PRO A 154 -19.64 2.48 6.28
C PRO A 154 -18.31 2.67 5.53
N VAL A 155 -18.25 3.72 4.72
CA VAL A 155 -17.01 4.12 4.02
C VAL A 155 -15.95 4.55 5.02
N SER A 156 -14.73 4.04 4.86
CA SER A 156 -13.58 4.45 5.66
C SER A 156 -13.19 5.90 5.33
N LYS A 157 -13.40 6.80 6.28
CA LYS A 157 -13.06 8.23 6.13
C LYS A 157 -11.72 8.52 6.77
N ILE A 158 -10.89 9.28 6.06
CA ILE A 158 -9.56 9.70 6.51
C ILE A 158 -9.56 11.21 6.69
N ASP A 159 -9.05 11.68 7.81
CA ASP A 159 -8.78 13.11 8.01
C ASP A 159 -7.44 13.46 7.35
N ILE A 160 -7.53 13.86 6.07
CA ILE A 160 -6.35 14.17 5.24
C ILE A 160 -5.53 15.32 5.84
N LYS A 161 -6.20 16.29 6.47
CA LYS A 161 -5.54 17.48 7.04
C LYS A 161 -4.64 17.14 8.23
N ASN A 162 -5.01 16.10 8.97
CA ASN A 162 -4.31 15.67 10.18
C ASN A 162 -3.44 14.42 9.96
N LEU A 163 -3.22 14.01 8.70
CA LEU A 163 -2.30 12.92 8.40
C LEU A 163 -0.86 13.25 8.83
N ASN A 164 -0.30 12.44 9.73
CA ASN A 164 1.07 12.57 10.24
C ASN A 164 2.11 12.07 9.23
N ILE A 165 2.13 12.66 8.02
CA ILE A 165 2.96 12.20 6.91
C ILE A 165 4.43 12.52 7.13
N LEU A 166 5.29 11.55 6.81
CA LEU A 166 6.75 11.72 6.77
C LEU A 166 7.14 12.63 5.59
N ASP A 167 8.00 13.63 5.85
CA ASP A 167 8.59 14.42 4.75
C ASP A 167 9.57 13.55 3.94
N ILE A 168 9.35 13.47 2.64
CA ILE A 168 10.11 12.61 1.72
C ILE A 168 11.29 13.29 1.04
N LYS A 169 11.52 14.61 1.28
CA LYS A 169 12.60 15.39 0.64
C LYS A 169 13.99 14.76 0.75
N HIS A 170 14.20 13.95 1.78
CA HIS A 170 15.49 13.30 2.04
C HIS A 170 15.53 11.83 1.60
N LEU A 171 14.47 11.33 0.95
CA LEU A 171 14.34 9.93 0.52
C LEU A 171 14.35 9.76 -1.01
N SER A 172 14.26 10.87 -1.75
CA SER A 172 14.29 10.90 -3.23
C SER A 172 15.71 10.96 -3.77
#